data_b4831b63d9806bde5b0b6dc7f7b91562
#
_entry.id   b4831b63d9806bde5b0b6dc7f7b91562
#
_cell.length_a   1.000
_cell.length_b   1.000
_cell.length_c   1.000
_cell.angle_alpha   90.00
_cell.angle_beta   90.00
_cell.angle_gamma   90.00
#
_symmetry.space_group_name_H-M   'P 1'
#
loop_
_entity.id
_entity.type
_entity.pdbx_description
1 polymer ?
#
loop_
_entity_poly.entity_id
_entity_poly.type
_entity_poly.pdbx_seq_one_letter_code
_entity_poly.pdbx_strand_id
1 'polypeptide(L)'
;MAVYFIAEDENGNYDCLRIKIGISKNVPKRLAQLSTGSPYKLKLMGWIDSDNDRSLEKQLHTKYSLNNVHLEWFELTVCDVLEELKQHSVDSFIAVNDNAFEIVARDRSGVPEYLGAWQWTDVDEQEFCPSCGWGGGLDYNENYGGERCLHCGFCESYLEQPIQSV
;
A
#
# COMPACT_ATOMS: atom_id res chain seq x y z
N MET A 1 5.18 5.54 -15.78
CA MET A 1 6.07 5.55 -14.58
C MET A 1 5.15 5.73 -13.41
N ALA A 2 5.58 5.33 -12.23
CA ALA A 2 4.76 5.53 -11.04
C ALA A 2 5.51 6.38 -10.00
N VAL A 3 4.78 7.20 -9.25
CA VAL A 3 5.29 7.86 -8.05
C VAL A 3 5.16 6.88 -6.90
N TYR A 4 6.25 6.56 -6.24
CA TYR A 4 6.31 5.55 -5.17
C TYR A 4 6.60 6.17 -3.80
N PHE A 5 6.14 5.47 -2.76
CA PHE A 5 6.43 5.75 -1.36
C PHE A 5 7.17 4.54 -0.77
N ILE A 6 8.42 4.75 -0.36
CA ILE A 6 9.27 3.74 0.26
C ILE A 6 9.67 4.21 1.64
N ALA A 7 9.36 3.43 2.67
CA ALA A 7 9.70 3.72 4.05
C ALA A 7 10.98 3.02 4.49
N GLU A 8 11.78 3.69 5.33
CA GLU A 8 12.82 3.05 6.14
C GLU A 8 12.18 2.42 7.39
N ASP A 9 12.33 1.11 7.56
CA ASP A 9 11.84 0.38 8.73
C ASP A 9 12.88 0.52 9.88
N GLU A 10 12.62 1.42 10.78
CA GLU A 10 13.44 1.70 11.96
C GLU A 10 12.97 0.88 13.19
N ASN A 11 12.79 -0.43 13.05
CA ASN A 11 12.51 -1.33 14.17
C ASN A 11 11.29 -0.97 15.04
N GLY A 12 10.15 -0.69 14.40
CA GLY A 12 8.86 -0.60 15.09
C GLY A 12 8.47 0.79 15.61
N ASN A 13 9.17 1.84 15.24
CA ASN A 13 8.70 3.21 15.44
C ASN A 13 7.91 3.66 14.20
N TYR A 14 6.58 3.61 14.29
CA TYR A 14 5.68 3.91 13.17
C TYR A 14 4.97 5.26 13.31
N ASP A 15 5.22 6.02 14.36
CA ASP A 15 4.59 7.33 14.56
C ASP A 15 5.04 8.35 13.52
N CYS A 16 6.32 8.28 13.13
CA CYS A 16 6.89 9.09 12.06
C CYS A 16 7.98 8.29 11.35
N LEU A 17 7.86 8.13 10.04
CA LEU A 17 8.77 7.33 9.22
C LEU A 17 9.58 8.22 8.28
N ARG A 18 10.82 7.83 7.98
CA ARG A 18 11.53 8.39 6.85
C ARG A 18 11.04 7.72 5.57
N ILE A 19 10.36 8.51 4.75
CA ILE A 19 9.71 8.06 3.53
C ILE A 19 10.34 8.74 2.33
N LYS A 20 10.77 7.93 1.37
CA LYS A 20 11.23 8.39 0.08
C LYS A 20 10.07 8.50 -0.90
N ILE A 21 9.91 9.70 -1.47
CA ILE A 21 8.99 9.96 -2.57
C ILE A 21 9.81 10.13 -3.85
N GLY A 22 9.55 9.30 -4.85
CA GLY A 22 10.27 9.37 -6.12
C GLY A 22 9.51 8.68 -7.25
N ILE A 23 10.05 8.74 -8.47
CA ILE A 23 9.44 8.12 -9.65
C ILE A 23 10.27 6.95 -10.18
N SER A 24 9.58 5.93 -10.71
CA SER A 24 10.21 4.80 -11.38
C SER A 24 9.32 4.18 -12.44
N LYS A 25 9.94 3.62 -13.50
CA LYS A 25 9.25 2.74 -14.44
C LYS A 25 9.03 1.33 -13.89
N ASN A 26 9.84 0.94 -12.91
CA ASN A 26 9.76 -0.37 -12.27
C ASN A 26 10.07 -0.20 -10.79
N VAL A 27 9.01 -0.09 -9.99
CA VAL A 27 9.10 0.18 -8.55
C VAL A 27 9.81 -0.95 -7.79
N PRO A 28 9.51 -2.26 -8.03
CA PRO A 28 10.23 -3.35 -7.36
C PRO A 28 11.74 -3.34 -7.63
N LYS A 29 12.15 -3.10 -8.88
CA LYS A 29 13.57 -2.98 -9.22
C LYS A 29 14.23 -1.78 -8.53
N ARG A 30 13.50 -0.67 -8.43
CA ARG A 30 13.98 0.53 -7.74
C ARG A 30 14.17 0.29 -6.25
N LEU A 31 13.22 -0.38 -5.61
CA LEU A 31 13.32 -0.78 -4.20
C LEU A 31 14.57 -1.63 -3.95
N ALA A 32 14.81 -2.64 -4.78
CA ALA A 32 15.99 -3.49 -4.67
C ALA A 32 17.32 -2.71 -4.81
N GLN A 33 17.37 -1.74 -5.73
CA GLN A 33 18.54 -0.87 -5.90
C GLN A 33 18.80 0.02 -4.68
N LEU A 34 17.73 0.61 -4.12
CA LEU A 34 17.83 1.45 -2.94
C LEU A 34 18.25 0.66 -1.70
N SER A 35 17.74 -0.56 -1.56
CA SER A 35 18.05 -1.45 -0.44
C SER A 35 19.53 -1.83 -0.34
N THR A 36 20.25 -1.84 -1.46
CA THR A 36 21.71 -2.12 -1.46
C THR A 36 22.54 -1.02 -0.80
N GLY A 37 22.03 0.21 -0.74
CA GLY A 37 22.76 1.36 -0.18
C GLY A 37 22.21 1.87 1.14
N SER A 38 21.09 1.32 1.62
CA SER A 38 20.47 1.74 2.88
C SER A 38 20.95 0.89 4.05
N PRO A 39 21.27 1.50 5.21
CA PRO A 39 21.56 0.77 6.45
C PRO A 39 20.29 0.19 7.08
N TYR A 40 19.10 0.65 6.67
CA TYR A 40 17.81 0.20 7.15
C TYR A 40 17.11 -0.68 6.13
N LYS A 41 16.23 -1.55 6.61
CA LYS A 41 15.34 -2.31 5.73
C LYS A 41 14.36 -1.32 5.08
N LEU A 42 14.24 -1.40 3.76
CA LEU A 42 13.29 -0.58 3.02
C LEU A 42 12.02 -1.37 2.73
N LYS A 43 10.88 -0.73 2.92
CA LYS A 43 9.55 -1.28 2.63
C LYS A 43 8.80 -0.38 1.67
N LEU A 44 8.23 -0.98 0.63
CA LEU A 44 7.31 -0.28 -0.25
C LEU A 44 5.98 -0.10 0.47
N MET A 45 5.46 1.13 0.51
CA MET A 45 4.14 1.42 1.07
C MET A 45 3.06 1.38 0.00
N GLY A 46 3.35 1.95 -1.18
CA GLY A 46 2.44 2.02 -2.29
C GLY A 46 2.99 2.88 -3.43
N TRP A 47 2.18 3.05 -4.46
CA TRP A 47 2.52 3.90 -5.60
C TRP A 47 1.27 4.46 -6.28
N ILE A 48 1.46 5.50 -7.07
CA ILE A 48 0.43 6.15 -7.86
C ILE A 48 0.87 6.15 -9.32
N ASP A 49 0.05 5.59 -10.21
CA ASP A 49 0.22 5.61 -11.65
C ASP A 49 -0.51 6.83 -12.23
N SER A 50 0.19 7.95 -12.34
CA SER A 50 -0.37 9.21 -12.82
C SER A 50 -0.06 9.44 -14.30
N ASP A 51 -0.94 10.15 -15.00
CA ASP A 51 -0.68 10.61 -16.37
C ASP A 51 0.55 11.53 -16.44
N ASN A 52 0.88 12.22 -15.34
CA ASN A 52 2.02 13.10 -15.25
C ASN A 52 2.80 12.93 -13.94
N ASP A 53 3.50 11.81 -13.82
CA ASP A 53 4.26 11.44 -12.64
C ASP A 53 5.25 12.49 -12.16
N ARG A 54 5.95 13.18 -13.07
CA ARG A 54 6.92 14.23 -12.71
C ARG A 54 6.24 15.44 -12.09
N SER A 55 5.05 15.80 -12.56
CA SER A 55 4.29 16.89 -11.97
C SER A 55 3.79 16.52 -10.59
N LEU A 56 3.29 15.30 -10.45
CA LEU A 56 2.81 14.78 -9.17
C LEU A 56 3.94 14.68 -8.14
N GLU A 57 5.09 14.10 -8.51
CA GLU A 57 6.26 14.04 -7.64
C GLU A 57 6.65 15.44 -7.13
N LYS A 58 6.72 16.43 -8.05
CA LYS A 58 7.05 17.81 -7.68
C LYS A 58 6.01 18.45 -6.75
N GLN A 59 4.73 18.16 -6.97
CA GLN A 59 3.64 18.63 -6.10
C GLN A 59 3.79 18.05 -4.69
N LEU A 60 4.03 16.74 -4.58
CA LEU A 60 4.25 16.07 -3.29
C LEU A 60 5.50 16.60 -2.57
N HIS A 61 6.62 16.78 -3.29
CA HIS A 61 7.82 17.39 -2.72
C HIS A 61 7.58 18.83 -2.22
N THR A 62 6.75 19.60 -2.92
CA THR A 62 6.36 20.94 -2.48
C THR A 62 5.43 20.89 -1.27
N LYS A 63 4.43 20.00 -1.28
CA LYS A 63 3.48 19.80 -0.17
C LYS A 63 4.20 19.45 1.11
N TYR A 64 5.16 18.54 1.06
CA TYR A 64 5.90 18.04 2.21
C TYR A 64 7.26 18.74 2.43
N SER A 65 7.48 19.90 1.84
CA SER A 65 8.77 20.61 1.93
C SER A 65 9.24 20.92 3.35
N LEU A 66 8.31 21.15 4.28
CA LEU A 66 8.63 21.36 5.70
C LEU A 66 9.06 20.08 6.43
N ASN A 67 8.71 18.93 5.89
CA ASN A 67 9.04 17.60 6.42
C ASN A 67 10.29 17.01 5.74
N ASN A 68 10.93 17.74 4.84
CA ASN A 68 12.10 17.27 4.10
C ASN A 68 13.31 17.08 5.03
N VAL A 69 13.84 15.88 5.07
CA VAL A 69 15.05 15.55 5.84
C VAL A 69 16.30 15.68 4.98
N HIS A 70 16.27 15.07 3.80
CA HIS A 70 17.40 15.11 2.86
C HIS A 70 16.98 14.63 1.46
N LEU A 71 17.26 15.45 0.43
CA LEU A 71 16.93 15.15 -0.96
C LEU A 71 15.43 14.79 -1.11
N GLU A 72 15.12 13.55 -1.49
CA GLU A 72 13.78 13.03 -1.71
C GLU A 72 13.22 12.23 -0.49
N TRP A 73 13.85 12.42 0.70
CA TRP A 73 13.43 11.79 1.94
C TRP A 73 12.69 12.78 2.83
N PHE A 74 11.56 12.35 3.37
CA PHE A 74 10.64 13.16 4.16
C PHE A 74 10.26 12.43 5.45
N GLU A 75 10.09 13.14 6.54
CA GLU A 75 9.48 12.62 7.76
C GLU A 75 7.97 12.74 7.65
N LEU A 76 7.29 11.60 7.44
CA LEU A 76 5.84 11.51 7.27
C LEU A 76 5.26 10.42 8.16
N THR A 77 3.98 10.59 8.50
CA THR A 77 3.20 9.52 9.13
C THR A 77 2.67 8.54 8.08
N VAL A 78 2.27 7.36 8.52
CA VAL A 78 1.59 6.41 7.65
C VAL A 78 0.29 6.99 7.09
N CYS A 79 -0.44 7.77 7.92
CA CYS A 79 -1.68 8.42 7.50
C CYS A 79 -1.45 9.41 6.35
N ASP A 80 -0.35 10.18 6.36
CA ASP A 80 -0.03 11.09 5.26
C ASP A 80 0.07 10.35 3.92
N VAL A 81 0.76 9.20 3.89
CA VAL A 81 0.90 8.39 2.68
C VAL A 81 -0.44 7.78 2.25
N LEU A 82 -1.21 7.26 3.21
CA LEU A 82 -2.52 6.68 2.90
C LEU A 82 -3.49 7.71 2.35
N GLU A 83 -3.50 8.93 2.88
CA GLU A 83 -4.33 10.01 2.35
C GLU A 83 -3.97 10.32 0.89
N GLU A 84 -2.67 10.33 0.53
CA GLU A 84 -2.26 10.52 -0.86
C GLU A 84 -2.76 9.37 -1.76
N LEU A 85 -2.59 8.12 -1.31
CA LEU A 85 -3.06 6.96 -2.07
C LEU A 85 -4.58 6.99 -2.24
N LYS A 86 -5.34 7.30 -1.18
CA LYS A 86 -6.81 7.41 -1.21
C LYS A 86 -7.30 8.53 -2.14
N GLN A 87 -6.62 9.69 -2.15
CA GLN A 87 -6.96 10.80 -3.04
C GLN A 87 -6.83 10.43 -4.52
N HIS A 88 -5.90 9.55 -4.86
CA HIS A 88 -5.70 9.07 -6.23
C HIS A 88 -6.52 7.81 -6.56
N SER A 89 -7.19 7.19 -5.59
CA SER A 89 -8.15 6.09 -5.78
C SER A 89 -7.72 5.08 -6.85
N VAL A 90 -8.42 5.05 -8.00
CA VAL A 90 -8.22 4.08 -9.09
C VAL A 90 -6.83 4.10 -9.74
N ASP A 91 -6.06 5.15 -9.56
CA ASP A 91 -4.69 5.27 -10.06
C ASP A 91 -3.65 4.88 -9.00
N SER A 92 -4.08 4.54 -7.79
CA SER A 92 -3.19 4.21 -6.69
C SER A 92 -3.22 2.73 -6.32
N PHE A 93 -2.13 2.31 -5.72
CA PHE A 93 -1.94 0.96 -5.21
C PHE A 93 -1.23 1.00 -3.87
N ILE A 94 -1.79 0.30 -2.88
CA ILE A 94 -1.07 -0.04 -1.67
C ILE A 94 -0.27 -1.33 -1.92
N ALA A 95 0.92 -1.45 -1.40
CA ALA A 95 1.73 -2.64 -1.63
C ALA A 95 1.19 -3.83 -0.83
N VAL A 96 0.89 -4.94 -1.51
CA VAL A 96 0.30 -6.18 -0.95
C VAL A 96 1.17 -7.43 -1.16
N ASN A 97 2.48 -7.26 -1.32
CA ASN A 97 3.41 -8.38 -1.54
C ASN A 97 4.42 -8.49 -0.40
N ASP A 98 5.31 -9.46 -0.48
CA ASP A 98 6.34 -9.79 0.51
C ASP A 98 7.17 -8.60 1.03
N ASN A 99 7.16 -7.47 0.31
CA ASN A 99 7.88 -6.28 0.73
C ASN A 99 7.07 -5.35 1.64
N ALA A 100 5.74 -5.50 1.68
CA ALA A 100 4.87 -4.62 2.45
C ALA A 100 3.74 -5.33 3.19
N PHE A 101 3.21 -6.42 2.63
CA PHE A 101 2.15 -7.23 3.22
C PHE A 101 2.58 -8.69 3.21
N GLU A 102 2.95 -9.20 4.35
CA GLU A 102 3.22 -10.62 4.54
C GLU A 102 2.14 -11.19 5.46
N ILE A 103 1.50 -12.27 5.04
CA ILE A 103 0.64 -13.06 5.94
C ILE A 103 1.58 -13.76 6.91
N VAL A 104 1.60 -13.31 8.17
CA VAL A 104 2.46 -13.89 9.21
C VAL A 104 1.80 -14.99 9.98
N ALA A 105 0.49 -14.93 10.10
CA ALA A 105 -0.31 -15.90 10.83
C ALA A 105 -1.73 -15.95 10.27
N ARG A 106 -2.48 -16.93 10.73
CA ARG A 106 -3.94 -16.94 10.59
C ARG A 106 -4.51 -17.10 11.99
N ASP A 107 -5.55 -16.35 12.30
CA ASP A 107 -6.26 -16.51 13.55
C ASP A 107 -6.96 -17.88 13.63
N ARG A 108 -7.65 -18.16 14.74
CA ARG A 108 -8.39 -19.41 14.94
C ARG A 108 -9.54 -19.61 13.96
N SER A 109 -10.01 -18.55 13.33
CA SER A 109 -11.09 -18.55 12.33
C SER A 109 -10.55 -18.62 10.90
N GLY A 110 -9.23 -18.66 10.72
CA GLY A 110 -8.57 -18.72 9.42
C GLY A 110 -8.41 -17.35 8.76
N VAL A 111 -8.74 -16.26 9.45
CA VAL A 111 -8.55 -14.89 8.97
C VAL A 111 -7.05 -14.58 8.93
N PRO A 112 -6.52 -14.08 7.80
CA PRO A 112 -5.11 -13.75 7.71
C PRO A 112 -4.73 -12.60 8.62
N GLU A 113 -3.62 -12.76 9.34
CA GLU A 113 -2.94 -11.67 10.01
C GLU A 113 -1.80 -11.19 9.13
N TYR A 114 -1.85 -9.94 8.71
CA TYR A 114 -0.89 -9.34 7.80
C TYR A 114 0.18 -8.56 8.55
N LEU A 115 1.44 -8.72 8.13
CA LEU A 115 2.54 -7.80 8.42
C LEU A 115 2.67 -6.79 7.27
N GLY A 116 2.88 -5.54 7.59
CA GLY A 116 3.09 -4.52 6.59
C GLY A 116 2.21 -3.31 6.79
N ALA A 117 1.69 -2.71 5.73
CA ALA A 117 0.87 -1.51 5.84
C ALA A 117 -0.37 -1.70 6.72
N TRP A 118 -0.92 -2.92 6.75
CA TRP A 118 -1.96 -3.34 7.69
C TRP A 118 -1.55 -3.27 9.16
N GLN A 119 -0.25 -3.40 9.48
CA GLN A 119 0.25 -3.20 10.84
C GLN A 119 0.34 -1.73 11.22
N TRP A 120 0.43 -0.85 10.24
CA TRP A 120 0.64 0.56 10.49
C TRP A 120 -0.67 1.30 10.66
N THR A 121 -1.77 0.76 10.14
CA THR A 121 -3.10 1.33 10.26
C THR A 121 -4.15 0.34 9.77
N ASP A 122 -5.40 0.56 10.19
CA ASP A 122 -6.54 -0.17 9.68
C ASP A 122 -6.85 0.31 8.25
N VAL A 123 -6.65 -0.58 7.28
CA VAL A 123 -7.00 -0.36 5.88
C VAL A 123 -8.24 -1.17 5.55
N ASP A 124 -9.27 -0.52 5.07
CA ASP A 124 -10.52 -1.17 4.69
C ASP A 124 -10.41 -1.82 3.31
N GLU A 125 -10.92 -3.04 3.16
CA GLU A 125 -11.02 -3.76 1.88
C GLU A 125 -11.87 -3.00 0.84
N GLN A 126 -12.76 -2.13 1.29
CA GLN A 126 -13.52 -1.25 0.41
C GLN A 126 -12.68 -0.08 -0.11
N GLU A 127 -11.57 0.24 0.53
CA GLU A 127 -10.65 1.29 0.08
C GLU A 127 -9.54 0.73 -0.80
N PHE A 128 -9.02 -0.47 -0.47
CA PHE A 128 -7.96 -1.13 -1.23
C PHE A 128 -8.22 -2.62 -1.36
N CYS A 129 -8.03 -3.15 -2.57
CA CYS A 129 -8.18 -4.58 -2.81
C CYS A 129 -7.11 -5.38 -2.04
N PRO A 130 -7.49 -6.36 -1.21
CA PRO A 130 -6.53 -7.15 -0.44
C PRO A 130 -5.64 -8.05 -1.30
N SER A 131 -6.06 -8.35 -2.52
CA SER A 131 -5.30 -9.21 -3.45
C SER A 131 -4.24 -8.47 -4.25
N CYS A 132 -4.57 -7.29 -4.80
CA CYS A 132 -3.66 -6.54 -5.67
C CYS A 132 -3.29 -5.14 -5.17
N GLY A 133 -3.90 -4.68 -4.08
CA GLY A 133 -3.65 -3.37 -3.49
C GLY A 133 -4.28 -2.19 -4.21
N TRP A 134 -5.12 -2.43 -5.22
CA TRP A 134 -5.75 -1.38 -6.01
C TRP A 134 -6.66 -0.49 -5.16
N GLY A 135 -6.49 0.83 -5.26
CA GLY A 135 -7.21 1.83 -4.48
C GLY A 135 -8.66 2.08 -4.91
N GLY A 136 -9.18 1.32 -5.86
CA GLY A 136 -10.61 1.24 -6.16
C GLY A 136 -11.34 0.22 -5.28
N GLY A 137 -10.62 -0.52 -4.45
CA GLY A 137 -11.21 -1.44 -3.47
C GLY A 137 -12.01 -2.60 -4.07
N LEU A 138 -13.02 -3.04 -3.33
CA LEU A 138 -13.96 -4.06 -3.75
C LEU A 138 -15.37 -3.47 -3.92
N ASP A 139 -16.03 -3.84 -5.01
CA ASP A 139 -17.41 -3.48 -5.31
C ASP A 139 -18.32 -4.71 -5.22
N TYR A 140 -19.49 -4.55 -4.60
CA TYR A 140 -20.48 -5.61 -4.55
C TYR A 140 -21.06 -5.91 -5.93
N ASN A 141 -21.03 -7.17 -6.31
CA ASN A 141 -21.56 -7.65 -7.59
C ASN A 141 -22.68 -8.66 -7.37
N GLU A 142 -23.90 -8.28 -7.72
CA GLU A 142 -25.12 -9.10 -7.54
C GLU A 142 -25.06 -10.44 -8.27
N ASN A 143 -24.38 -10.51 -9.44
CA ASN A 143 -24.28 -11.73 -10.22
C ASN A 143 -23.41 -12.80 -9.56
N TYR A 144 -22.47 -12.38 -8.70
CA TYR A 144 -21.55 -13.26 -7.98
C TYR A 144 -21.93 -13.41 -6.50
N GLY A 145 -22.88 -12.61 -6.01
CA GLY A 145 -23.31 -12.64 -4.61
C GLY A 145 -22.19 -12.28 -3.62
N GLY A 146 -21.23 -11.43 -4.04
CA GLY A 146 -20.08 -11.06 -3.24
C GLY A 146 -19.37 -9.82 -3.77
N GLU A 147 -18.35 -9.40 -3.03
CA GLU A 147 -17.51 -8.25 -3.39
C GLU A 147 -16.42 -8.66 -4.38
N ARG A 148 -16.15 -7.80 -5.35
CA ARG A 148 -15.21 -8.07 -6.42
C ARG A 148 -14.33 -6.87 -6.74
N CYS A 149 -13.02 -7.12 -6.89
CA CYS A 149 -12.09 -6.14 -7.42
C CYS A 149 -12.24 -6.00 -8.94
N LEU A 150 -12.49 -4.79 -9.41
CA LEU A 150 -12.62 -4.51 -10.86
C LEU A 150 -11.28 -4.55 -11.58
N HIS A 151 -10.16 -4.38 -10.87
CA HIS A 151 -8.82 -4.40 -11.45
C HIS A 151 -8.28 -5.81 -11.66
N CYS A 152 -8.24 -6.66 -10.61
CA CYS A 152 -7.63 -8.00 -10.69
C CYS A 152 -8.65 -9.14 -10.77
N GLY A 153 -9.93 -8.85 -10.56
CA GLY A 153 -11.00 -9.86 -10.56
C GLY A 153 -11.08 -10.70 -9.29
N PHE A 154 -10.30 -10.39 -8.26
CA PHE A 154 -10.44 -11.02 -6.94
C PHE A 154 -11.89 -10.93 -6.50
N CYS A 155 -12.44 -12.03 -5.98
CA CYS A 155 -13.81 -12.10 -5.52
C CYS A 155 -13.83 -12.75 -4.13
N GLU A 156 -14.39 -12.04 -3.17
CA GLU A 156 -14.70 -12.58 -1.86
C GLU A 156 -16.13 -13.10 -1.89
N SER A 157 -16.28 -14.45 -1.97
CA SER A 157 -17.61 -15.06 -1.96
C SER A 157 -18.03 -15.33 -0.52
N TYR A 158 -19.11 -14.72 -0.08
CA TYR A 158 -19.77 -15.04 1.19
C TYR A 158 -20.41 -16.44 1.22
N LEU A 159 -20.33 -17.21 0.13
CA LEU A 159 -21.02 -18.48 -0.03
C LEU A 159 -20.27 -19.70 0.49
N GLU A 160 -19.04 -19.55 1.00
CA GLU A 160 -18.26 -20.67 1.56
C GLU A 160 -18.10 -20.59 3.10
N GLN A 161 -19.15 -20.25 3.83
CA GLN A 161 -19.22 -20.72 5.21
C GLN A 161 -19.86 -22.11 5.21
N PRO A 162 -19.15 -23.20 5.55
CA PRO A 162 -19.79 -24.48 5.75
C PRO A 162 -20.80 -24.32 6.89
N ILE A 163 -22.07 -24.58 6.59
CA ILE A 163 -23.11 -24.71 7.60
C ILE A 163 -22.60 -25.76 8.57
N GLN A 164 -22.13 -25.37 9.73
CA GLN A 164 -21.88 -26.28 10.82
C GLN A 164 -23.26 -26.80 11.25
N SER A 165 -23.58 -27.99 10.76
CA SER A 165 -24.71 -28.78 11.24
C SER A 165 -24.49 -29.08 12.73
N VAL A 166 -25.44 -28.61 13.53
CA VAL A 166 -25.63 -28.91 14.94
C VAL A 166 -25.83 -30.40 15.17
#